data_8df766c857d112bce027e31886b983cb
#
_entry.id   8df766c857d112bce027e31886b983cb
#
_cell.length_a   1.000
_cell.length_b   1.000
_cell.length_c   1.000
_cell.angle_alpha   90.00
_cell.angle_beta   90.00
_cell.angle_gamma   90.00
#
_symmetry.space_group_name_H-M   'P 1'
#
loop_
_entity.id
_entity.type
_entity.pdbx_description
1 polymer ?
#
loop_
_entity_poly.entity_id
_entity_poly.type
_entity_poly.pdbx_seq_one_letter_code
_entity_poly.pdbx_strand_id
1 'polypeptide(L)'
;MKVFQPFRLDTVNHCLWRAEERVRLTPRAFDVLRYLVEHAERLVTQDEILEALWPETYVNPEVIKQYIRGIRKALGDDPEKPSYIETFPRRGYQFIAPVSDESAASSPSFSPKGTNVGVYDLAVFRAIDQVRARLHKADKDLETLRNELSYKEEQARLGR
;
A
#
# COMPACT_ATOMS: atom_id res chain seq x y z
N MET A 1 -7.45 -4.20 8.18
CA MET A 1 -7.53 -4.99 6.94
C MET A 1 -8.85 -4.71 6.26
N LYS A 2 -8.88 -4.45 4.97
CA LYS A 2 -10.12 -4.22 4.22
C LYS A 2 -10.58 -5.53 3.57
N VAL A 3 -11.87 -5.85 3.70
CA VAL A 3 -12.45 -7.09 3.15
C VAL A 3 -13.54 -6.74 2.15
N PHE A 4 -13.43 -7.29 0.95
CA PHE A 4 -14.46 -7.26 -0.08
C PHE A 4 -14.51 -8.65 -0.74
N GLN A 5 -15.49 -9.43 -0.37
CA GLN A 5 -15.53 -10.87 -0.70
C GLN A 5 -15.38 -11.17 -2.21
N PRO A 6 -14.60 -12.18 -2.58
CA PRO A 6 -13.83 -13.10 -1.75
C PRO A 6 -12.41 -12.62 -1.40
N PHE A 7 -12.12 -11.33 -1.55
CA PHE A 7 -10.79 -10.75 -1.39
C PHE A 7 -10.60 -10.11 -0.01
N ARG A 8 -9.34 -10.13 0.46
CA ARG A 8 -8.86 -9.44 1.66
C ARG A 8 -7.63 -8.60 1.28
N LEU A 9 -7.70 -7.32 1.54
CA LEU A 9 -6.62 -6.37 1.27
C LEU A 9 -5.88 -6.06 2.57
N ASP A 10 -4.67 -6.56 2.68
CA ASP A 10 -3.78 -6.26 3.79
C ASP A 10 -2.96 -5.01 3.45
N THR A 11 -3.35 -3.90 4.03
CA THR A 11 -2.70 -2.60 3.79
C THR A 11 -1.36 -2.46 4.52
N VAL A 12 -1.11 -3.28 5.53
CA VAL A 12 0.15 -3.26 6.30
C VAL A 12 1.25 -4.03 5.56
N ASN A 13 0.92 -5.24 5.11
CA ASN A 13 1.87 -6.11 4.41
C ASN A 13 1.85 -5.93 2.88
N HIS A 14 1.04 -5.01 2.37
CA HIS A 14 0.86 -4.75 0.93
C HIS A 14 0.52 -6.03 0.15
N CYS A 15 -0.44 -6.80 0.65
CA CYS A 15 -0.86 -8.07 0.09
C CYS A 15 -2.35 -8.10 -0.21
N LEU A 16 -2.69 -8.68 -1.36
CA LEU A 16 -4.06 -9.01 -1.72
C LEU A 16 -4.23 -10.53 -1.63
N TRP A 17 -5.27 -10.98 -0.94
CA TRP A 17 -5.61 -12.38 -0.77
C TRP A 17 -6.97 -12.67 -1.38
N ARG A 18 -7.09 -13.81 -2.07
CA ARG A 18 -8.35 -14.39 -2.50
C ARG A 18 -8.53 -15.70 -1.74
N ALA A 19 -9.44 -15.71 -0.78
CA ALA A 19 -9.52 -16.79 0.21
C ALA A 19 -8.15 -16.99 0.91
N GLU A 20 -7.43 -18.09 0.63
CA GLU A 20 -6.11 -18.38 1.18
C GLU A 20 -4.97 -18.21 0.16
N GLU A 21 -5.29 -17.82 -1.07
CA GLU A 21 -4.31 -17.63 -2.13
C GLU A 21 -3.89 -16.16 -2.24
N ARG A 22 -2.57 -15.93 -2.31
CA ARG A 22 -2.03 -14.59 -2.52
C ARG A 22 -2.13 -14.18 -3.97
N VAL A 23 -2.87 -13.13 -4.24
CA VAL A 23 -2.99 -12.53 -5.57
C VAL A 23 -1.82 -11.59 -5.80
N ARG A 24 -1.05 -11.82 -6.86
CA ARG A 24 0.10 -10.96 -7.20
C ARG A 24 -0.36 -9.70 -7.91
N LEU A 25 -0.03 -8.57 -7.32
CA LEU A 25 -0.15 -7.24 -7.93
C LEU A 25 1.22 -6.56 -7.93
N THR A 26 1.46 -5.70 -8.90
CA THR A 26 2.61 -4.79 -8.82
C THR A 26 2.40 -3.80 -7.67
N PRO A 27 3.46 -3.29 -7.04
CA PRO A 27 3.33 -2.35 -5.91
C PRO A 27 2.42 -1.15 -6.24
N ARG A 28 2.56 -0.57 -7.42
CA ARG A 28 1.73 0.56 -7.87
C ARG A 28 0.27 0.18 -8.13
N ALA A 29 0.03 -1.00 -8.71
CA ALA A 29 -1.33 -1.50 -8.86
C ALA A 29 -2.00 -1.75 -7.50
N PHE A 30 -1.22 -2.22 -6.52
CA PHE A 30 -1.71 -2.37 -5.15
C PHE A 30 -2.08 -1.02 -4.53
N ASP A 31 -1.24 0.01 -4.68
CA ASP A 31 -1.50 1.35 -4.16
C ASP A 31 -2.76 1.95 -4.77
N VAL A 32 -2.96 1.80 -6.09
CA VAL A 32 -4.19 2.23 -6.79
C VAL A 32 -5.42 1.49 -6.26
N LEU A 33 -5.34 0.16 -6.11
CA LEU A 33 -6.44 -0.63 -5.55
C LEU A 33 -6.75 -0.21 -4.12
N ARG A 34 -5.74 -0.04 -3.27
CA ARG A 34 -5.90 0.42 -1.90
C ARG A 34 -6.63 1.76 -1.85
N TYR A 35 -6.19 2.71 -2.65
CA TYR A 35 -6.80 4.04 -2.70
C TYR A 35 -8.29 3.97 -3.08
N LEU A 36 -8.64 3.17 -4.09
CA LEU A 36 -10.02 2.97 -4.51
C LEU A 36 -10.87 2.28 -3.43
N VAL A 37 -10.32 1.28 -2.74
CA VAL A 37 -11.01 0.56 -1.66
C VAL A 37 -11.20 1.44 -0.42
N GLU A 38 -10.23 2.31 -0.10
CA GLU A 38 -10.34 3.28 1.00
C GLU A 38 -11.40 4.36 0.71
N HIS A 39 -11.67 4.63 -0.58
CA HIS A 39 -12.70 5.55 -1.05
C HIS A 39 -13.88 4.83 -1.73
N ALA A 40 -14.21 3.63 -1.25
CA ALA A 40 -15.31 2.84 -1.80
C ALA A 40 -16.62 3.64 -1.83
N GLU A 41 -17.49 3.32 -2.80
CA GLU A 41 -18.76 4.00 -3.04
C GLU A 41 -18.66 5.46 -3.52
N ARG A 42 -17.45 6.02 -3.62
CA ARG A 42 -17.19 7.37 -4.14
C ARG A 42 -16.51 7.31 -5.51
N LEU A 43 -16.93 8.20 -6.40
CA LEU A 43 -16.23 8.42 -7.66
C LEU A 43 -14.86 9.07 -7.35
N VAL A 44 -13.79 8.44 -7.80
CA VAL A 44 -12.41 8.93 -7.69
C VAL A 44 -11.93 9.32 -9.08
N THR A 45 -11.49 10.56 -9.25
CA THR A 45 -11.01 11.04 -10.55
C THR A 45 -9.60 10.51 -10.84
N GLN A 46 -9.21 10.53 -12.12
CA GLN A 46 -7.86 10.14 -12.51
C GLN A 46 -6.82 11.09 -11.93
N ASP A 47 -7.11 12.39 -11.94
CA ASP A 47 -6.23 13.41 -11.39
C ASP A 47 -6.04 13.24 -9.88
N GLU A 48 -7.10 12.91 -9.17
CA GLU A 48 -7.06 12.62 -7.73
C GLU A 48 -6.17 11.42 -7.39
N ILE A 49 -6.23 10.35 -8.20
CA ILE A 49 -5.35 9.18 -8.05
C ILE A 49 -3.90 9.55 -8.32
N LEU A 50 -3.67 10.36 -9.36
CA LEU A 50 -2.32 10.82 -9.71
C LEU A 50 -1.72 11.69 -8.61
N GLU A 51 -2.47 12.66 -8.13
CA GLU A 51 -2.03 13.58 -7.08
C GLU A 51 -1.74 12.82 -5.76
N ALA A 52 -2.58 11.86 -5.41
CA ALA A 52 -2.41 11.08 -4.19
C ALA A 52 -1.22 10.10 -4.23
N LEU A 53 -0.96 9.47 -5.38
CA LEU A 53 0.04 8.40 -5.49
C LEU A 53 1.33 8.83 -6.21
N TRP A 54 1.33 9.96 -6.93
CA TRP A 54 2.49 10.52 -7.64
C TRP A 54 2.62 12.04 -7.47
N PRO A 55 2.66 12.58 -6.25
CA PRO A 55 2.61 14.03 -6.01
C PRO A 55 3.80 14.80 -6.62
N GLU A 56 4.95 14.13 -6.78
CA GLU A 56 6.18 14.77 -7.24
C GLU A 56 6.59 14.39 -8.68
N THR A 57 5.78 13.56 -9.35
CA THR A 57 6.14 13.01 -10.66
C THR A 57 5.02 13.26 -11.65
N TYR A 58 5.34 13.94 -12.76
CA TYR A 58 4.41 14.03 -13.87
C TYR A 58 4.24 12.67 -14.53
N VAL A 59 3.07 12.08 -14.34
CA VAL A 59 2.70 10.77 -14.90
C VAL A 59 1.54 10.96 -15.86
N ASN A 60 1.64 10.35 -17.05
CA ASN A 60 0.54 10.39 -18.01
C ASN A 60 -0.71 9.69 -17.43
N PRO A 61 -1.90 10.31 -17.44
CA PRO A 61 -3.15 9.72 -16.96
C PRO A 61 -3.49 8.34 -17.56
N GLU A 62 -3.00 8.04 -18.76
CA GLU A 62 -3.18 6.73 -19.40
C GLU A 62 -2.57 5.57 -18.59
N VAL A 63 -1.56 5.85 -17.77
CA VAL A 63 -0.93 4.85 -16.89
C VAL A 63 -1.94 4.28 -15.89
N ILE A 64 -2.89 5.08 -15.41
CA ILE A 64 -3.93 4.59 -14.50
C ILE A 64 -4.79 3.54 -15.17
N LYS A 65 -5.12 3.71 -16.45
CA LYS A 65 -5.89 2.70 -17.21
C LYS A 65 -5.17 1.36 -17.26
N GLN A 66 -3.84 1.35 -17.36
CA GLN A 66 -3.04 0.13 -17.34
C GLN A 66 -3.09 -0.55 -15.96
N TYR A 67 -2.98 0.23 -14.88
CA TYR A 67 -3.11 -0.32 -13.53
C TYR A 67 -4.51 -0.86 -13.26
N ILE A 68 -5.57 -0.15 -13.65
CA ILE A 68 -6.95 -0.62 -13.54
C ILE A 68 -7.17 -1.93 -14.32
N ARG A 69 -6.62 -2.02 -15.54
CA ARG A 69 -6.67 -3.27 -16.32
C ARG A 69 -5.97 -4.42 -15.61
N GLY A 70 -4.79 -4.17 -15.04
CA GLY A 70 -4.04 -5.14 -14.24
C GLY A 70 -4.80 -5.60 -12.99
N ILE A 71 -5.42 -4.67 -12.28
CA ILE A 71 -6.22 -4.94 -11.09
C ILE A 71 -7.46 -5.77 -11.48
N ARG A 72 -8.19 -5.39 -12.52
CA ARG A 72 -9.35 -6.16 -13.01
C ARG A 72 -8.97 -7.59 -13.36
N LYS A 73 -7.86 -7.78 -14.07
CA LYS A 73 -7.35 -9.12 -14.39
C LYS A 73 -7.08 -9.94 -13.13
N ALA A 74 -6.52 -9.31 -12.10
CA ALA A 74 -6.20 -9.97 -10.84
C ALA A 74 -7.46 -10.31 -10.01
N LEU A 75 -8.47 -9.44 -10.05
CA LEU A 75 -9.75 -9.66 -9.37
C LEU A 75 -10.70 -10.57 -10.17
N GLY A 76 -10.44 -10.79 -11.45
CA GLY A 76 -11.40 -11.44 -12.34
C GLY A 76 -12.62 -10.55 -12.66
N ASP A 77 -12.43 -9.23 -12.68
CA ASP A 77 -13.46 -8.24 -12.92
C ASP A 77 -13.65 -7.95 -14.42
N ASP A 78 -14.88 -7.88 -14.86
CA ASP A 78 -15.22 -7.62 -16.27
C ASP A 78 -15.54 -6.13 -16.46
N PRO A 79 -14.88 -5.43 -17.39
CA PRO A 79 -15.16 -4.02 -17.65
C PRO A 79 -16.59 -3.74 -18.19
N GLU A 80 -17.26 -4.72 -18.80
CA GLU A 80 -18.63 -4.59 -19.29
C GLU A 80 -19.68 -4.90 -18.22
N LYS A 81 -19.31 -5.73 -17.24
CA LYS A 81 -20.14 -6.07 -16.08
C LYS A 81 -19.31 -5.97 -14.80
N PRO A 82 -18.97 -4.75 -14.39
CA PRO A 82 -18.07 -4.56 -13.26
C PRO A 82 -18.71 -5.05 -11.96
N SER A 83 -17.94 -5.85 -11.21
CA SER A 83 -18.31 -6.31 -9.87
C SER A 83 -17.52 -5.59 -8.77
N TYR A 84 -16.39 -5.03 -9.12
CA TYR A 84 -15.48 -4.36 -8.18
C TYR A 84 -15.17 -2.93 -8.57
N ILE A 85 -14.83 -2.67 -9.84
CA ILE A 85 -14.40 -1.35 -10.29
C ILE A 85 -15.26 -0.91 -11.47
N GLU A 86 -16.10 0.09 -11.25
CA GLU A 86 -16.85 0.75 -12.31
C GLU A 86 -16.02 1.87 -12.94
N THR A 87 -16.11 2.01 -14.28
CA THR A 87 -15.47 3.09 -15.03
C THR A 87 -16.50 4.13 -15.42
N PHE A 88 -16.27 5.37 -15.03
CA PHE A 88 -17.02 6.52 -15.52
C PHE A 88 -16.19 7.21 -16.60
N PRO A 89 -16.58 7.12 -17.87
CA PRO A 89 -15.83 7.70 -18.98
C PRO A 89 -15.54 9.19 -18.75
N ARG A 90 -14.30 9.59 -18.92
CA ARG A 90 -13.80 10.96 -18.72
C ARG A 90 -13.91 11.53 -17.30
N ARG A 91 -14.39 10.75 -16.34
CA ARG A 91 -14.57 11.20 -14.95
C ARG A 91 -13.63 10.47 -14.00
N GLY A 92 -13.55 9.13 -14.10
CA GLY A 92 -12.71 8.36 -13.19
C GLY A 92 -13.21 6.94 -12.96
N TYR A 93 -12.96 6.44 -11.76
CA TYR A 93 -13.26 5.09 -11.33
C TYR A 93 -13.98 5.11 -9.98
N GLN A 94 -14.80 4.11 -9.75
CA GLN A 94 -15.47 3.91 -8.47
C GLN A 94 -15.34 2.46 -8.06
N PHE A 95 -15.00 2.22 -6.81
CA PHE A 95 -15.04 0.89 -6.23
C PHE A 95 -16.47 0.62 -5.74
N ILE A 96 -17.14 -0.35 -6.35
CA ILE A 96 -18.58 -0.60 -6.14
C ILE A 96 -18.89 -1.81 -5.25
N ALA A 97 -17.87 -2.67 -4.98
CA ALA A 97 -18.09 -3.80 -4.09
C ALA A 97 -18.19 -3.34 -2.62
N PRO A 98 -19.03 -3.97 -1.81
CA PRO A 98 -19.15 -3.65 -0.40
C PRO A 98 -17.81 -3.93 0.32
N VAL A 99 -17.29 -2.94 1.03
CA VAL A 99 -16.05 -3.03 1.78
C VAL A 99 -16.36 -3.04 3.27
N SER A 100 -15.85 -4.04 3.96
CA SER A 100 -15.89 -4.12 5.41
C SER A 100 -14.50 -3.92 6.00
N ASP A 101 -14.40 -3.17 7.08
CA ASP A 101 -13.19 -3.09 7.86
C ASP A 101 -13.15 -4.28 8.84
N GLU A 102 -12.29 -5.24 8.55
CA GLU A 102 -11.94 -6.24 9.53
C GLU A 102 -10.94 -5.62 10.53
N SER A 103 -11.49 -4.81 11.44
CA SER A 103 -10.81 -4.48 12.68
C SER A 103 -10.62 -5.79 13.44
N ALA A 104 -9.47 -5.99 14.05
CA ALA A 104 -9.02 -7.22 14.69
C ALA A 104 -9.90 -7.75 15.88
N ALA A 105 -11.21 -7.79 15.67
CA ALA A 105 -12.20 -8.22 16.66
C ALA A 105 -13.31 -9.09 16.04
N SER A 106 -12.94 -10.07 15.22
CA SER A 106 -13.80 -11.21 14.89
C SER A 106 -12.90 -12.35 14.44
N SER A 107 -12.27 -13.00 15.37
CA SER A 107 -11.74 -14.34 15.14
C SER A 107 -12.89 -15.26 14.76
N PRO A 108 -12.85 -15.99 13.63
CA PRO A 108 -13.64 -17.20 13.54
C PRO A 108 -13.14 -18.10 14.67
N SER A 109 -14.04 -18.54 15.51
CA SER A 109 -13.76 -19.53 16.53
C SER A 109 -13.34 -20.84 15.88
N PHE A 110 -12.07 -20.93 15.57
CA PHE A 110 -11.40 -22.20 15.37
C PHE A 110 -10.80 -22.56 16.72
N SER A 111 -11.43 -23.49 17.42
CA SER A 111 -10.85 -24.19 18.55
C SER A 111 -9.85 -25.20 18.03
N PRO A 112 -8.55 -24.99 18.14
CA PRO A 112 -7.62 -26.09 18.29
C PRO A 112 -7.33 -26.26 19.79
N LYS A 113 -7.60 -27.42 20.29
CA LYS A 113 -7.00 -27.91 21.55
C LYS A 113 -5.47 -27.77 21.44
N GLY A 114 -4.89 -26.96 22.30
CA GLY A 114 -3.49 -27.04 22.73
C GLY A 114 -2.48 -26.41 21.79
N THR A 115 -2.13 -25.19 22.01
CA THR A 115 -0.79 -24.76 22.41
C THR A 115 -0.76 -23.20 22.51
N ASN A 116 -0.29 -22.76 23.64
CA ASN A 116 -0.04 -21.39 24.03
C ASN A 116 0.88 -20.65 23.04
N VAL A 117 0.33 -19.86 22.11
CA VAL A 117 1.10 -18.88 21.32
C VAL A 117 0.26 -17.62 21.15
N GLY A 118 0.17 -16.83 22.17
CA GLY A 118 -0.68 -15.64 22.17
C GLY A 118 -0.13 -14.46 22.95
N VAL A 119 1.21 -14.26 22.99
CA VAL A 119 1.79 -13.11 23.71
C VAL A 119 2.94 -12.43 22.94
N TYR A 120 3.20 -12.80 21.70
CA TYR A 120 4.38 -12.28 20.98
C TYR A 120 4.14 -11.02 20.14
N ASP A 121 2.88 -10.56 20.00
CA ASP A 121 2.59 -9.57 18.96
C ASP A 121 2.92 -8.12 19.30
N LEU A 122 2.67 -7.65 20.51
CA LEU A 122 2.85 -6.20 20.80
C LEU A 122 4.30 -5.81 21.09
N ALA A 123 5.06 -6.70 21.69
CA ALA A 123 6.46 -6.43 22.03
C ALA A 123 7.36 -6.50 20.79
N VAL A 124 7.08 -7.42 19.86
CA VAL A 124 7.83 -7.57 18.61
C VAL A 124 7.55 -6.39 17.67
N PHE A 125 6.30 -5.94 17.55
CA PHE A 125 5.97 -4.76 16.75
C PHE A 125 6.60 -3.48 17.31
N ARG A 126 6.59 -3.28 18.63
CA ARG A 126 7.29 -2.15 19.25
C ARG A 126 8.81 -2.22 19.07
N ALA A 127 9.40 -3.42 19.10
CA ALA A 127 10.80 -3.61 18.84
C ALA A 127 11.18 -3.30 17.38
N ILE A 128 10.36 -3.70 16.41
CA ILE A 128 10.55 -3.41 14.99
C ILE A 128 10.43 -1.90 14.73
N ASP A 129 9.46 -1.23 15.30
CA ASP A 129 9.31 0.23 15.16
C ASP A 129 10.49 0.99 15.81
N GLN A 130 10.98 0.54 16.94
CA GLN A 130 12.18 1.12 17.57
C GLN A 130 13.44 0.91 16.73
N VAL A 131 13.59 -0.25 16.10
CA VAL A 131 14.72 -0.54 15.20
C VAL A 131 14.63 0.30 13.94
N ARG A 132 13.43 0.45 13.37
CA ARG A 132 13.19 1.33 12.22
C ARG A 132 13.52 2.79 12.51
N ALA A 133 13.07 3.30 13.66
CA ALA A 133 13.38 4.66 14.08
C ALA A 133 14.88 4.89 14.30
N ARG A 134 15.61 3.90 14.85
CA ARG A 134 17.07 3.95 15.02
C ARG A 134 17.80 3.91 13.68
N LEU A 135 17.37 3.09 12.74
CA LEU A 135 17.94 3.02 11.39
C LEU A 135 17.77 4.34 10.64
N HIS A 136 16.58 4.92 10.70
CA HIS A 136 16.32 6.22 10.06
C HIS A 136 17.15 7.37 10.67
N LYS A 137 17.36 7.35 11.97
CA LYS A 137 18.27 8.30 12.64
C LYS A 137 19.72 8.09 12.24
N ALA A 138 20.18 6.84 12.17
CA ALA A 138 21.54 6.52 11.78
C ALA A 138 21.83 6.91 10.32
N ASP A 139 20.90 6.72 9.40
CA ASP A 139 21.03 7.18 8.01
C ASP A 139 21.18 8.71 7.93
N LYS A 140 20.41 9.44 8.73
CA LYS A 140 20.49 10.90 8.77
C LYS A 140 21.81 11.40 9.38
N ASP A 141 22.30 10.72 10.40
CA ASP A 141 23.60 11.03 11.02
C ASP A 141 24.76 10.73 10.06
N LEU A 142 24.67 9.65 9.28
CA LEU A 142 25.65 9.32 8.24
C LEU A 142 25.67 10.35 7.10
N GLU A 143 24.52 10.84 6.69
CA GLU A 143 24.41 11.87 5.66
C GLU A 143 25.01 13.20 6.14
N THR A 144 24.82 13.55 7.40
CA THR A 144 25.41 14.73 8.02
C THR A 144 26.94 14.62 8.09
N LEU A 145 27.47 13.49 8.55
CA LEU A 145 28.93 13.24 8.59
C LEU A 145 29.55 13.23 7.20
N ARG A 146 28.88 12.69 6.20
CA ARG A 146 29.33 12.71 4.80
C ARG A 146 29.44 14.12 4.28
N ASN A 147 28.47 14.99 4.58
CA ASN A 147 28.50 16.39 4.18
C ASN A 147 29.62 17.17 4.91
N GLU A 148 29.85 16.91 6.19
CA GLU A 148 30.95 17.52 6.95
C GLU A 148 32.33 17.11 6.41
N LEU A 149 32.50 15.85 6.05
CA LEU A 149 33.75 15.36 5.44
C LEU A 149 33.99 15.99 4.08
N SER A 150 32.95 16.07 3.25
CA SER A 150 33.05 16.70 1.93
C SER A 150 33.43 18.19 2.03
N TYR A 151 32.86 18.90 3.02
CA TYR A 151 33.21 20.29 3.28
C TYR A 151 34.65 20.48 3.74
N LYS A 152 35.14 19.59 4.61
CA LYS A 152 36.55 19.63 5.07
C LYS A 152 37.55 19.30 3.97
N GLU A 153 37.24 18.36 3.09
CA GLU A 153 38.07 18.05 1.91
C GLU A 153 38.18 19.23 0.94
N GLU A 154 37.07 19.95 0.74
CA GLU A 154 37.04 21.12 -0.12
C GLU A 154 37.83 22.29 0.47
N GLN A 155 37.75 22.52 1.78
CA GLN A 155 38.56 23.52 2.48
C GLN A 155 40.06 23.18 2.45
N ALA A 156 40.43 21.92 2.54
CA ALA A 156 41.81 21.45 2.45
C ALA A 156 42.40 21.61 1.02
N ARG A 157 41.54 21.59 -0.01
CA ARG A 157 41.98 21.84 -1.41
C ARG A 157 42.18 23.32 -1.73
N LEU A 158 41.41 24.20 -1.08
CA LEU A 158 41.49 25.66 -1.30
C LEU A 158 42.56 26.36 -0.46
N GLY A 159 43.16 25.67 0.51
CA GLY A 159 44.22 26.18 1.41
C GLY A 159 45.65 25.89 0.98
N ARG A 160 45.89 25.50 -0.29
CA ARG A 160 47.23 25.31 -0.86
C ARG A 160 47.50 26.27 -1.98
#